data_67af05de0f1448483f111d1e27ff77bb
#
_entry.id   67af05de0f1448483f111d1e27ff77bb
#
_cell.length_a   1.000
_cell.length_b   1.000
_cell.length_c   1.000
_cell.angle_alpha   90.00
_cell.angle_beta   90.00
_cell.angle_gamma   90.00
#
_symmetry.space_group_name_H-M   'P 1'
#
loop_
_entity.id
_entity.type
_entity.pdbx_description
1 polymer ?
#
loop_
_entity_poly.entity_id
_entity_poly.type
_entity_poly.pdbx_seq_one_letter_code
_entity_poly.pdbx_strand_id
1 'polypeptide(L)'
;MSTQSEVALEAGLIATLRQMDYEYVRIVEEDNLYANFKRQLEIHNKRQLAEVGRTSFTDEEFEKILIYLEGGTRFEKAKKLRDLYPLDIANGQRIWVEFLNRTQWCQNEFQVSNQITVEGRKKCRYDVTILINGLPLVQIELKRRGVELKQAYNQIQRYHKTSFHGLFDYIQLFVISNGVNTRYFANNPNSGYKFTFNWTDAANHPFNELDKFAVFFLEKCTLGKIIGKYIVLHEGDKCLMVLRPYQFYAVEKILDRVQNSNDNGYIWHTTGAGKDRKSVV
;
A
#
# COMPACT_ATOMS: atom_id res chain seq x y z
N MET A 1 -22.26 -16.80 -20.95
CA MET A 1 -21.58 -16.45 -19.69
C MET A 1 -21.85 -14.98 -19.46
N SER A 2 -22.52 -14.61 -18.36
CA SER A 2 -22.81 -13.20 -18.06
C SER A 2 -21.51 -12.44 -17.82
N THR A 3 -21.36 -11.31 -18.47
CA THR A 3 -20.20 -10.41 -18.30
C THR A 3 -20.30 -9.81 -16.89
N GLN A 4 -19.41 -10.18 -15.97
CA GLN A 4 -19.37 -9.59 -14.64
C GLN A 4 -18.99 -8.11 -14.75
N SER A 5 -19.86 -7.24 -14.24
CA SER A 5 -19.66 -5.78 -14.31
C SER A 5 -18.56 -5.33 -13.35
N GLU A 6 -17.97 -4.16 -13.58
CA GLU A 6 -17.01 -3.53 -12.66
C GLU A 6 -17.62 -3.35 -11.26
N VAL A 7 -18.89 -2.96 -11.18
CA VAL A 7 -19.62 -2.80 -9.91
C VAL A 7 -19.73 -4.13 -9.14
N ALA A 8 -19.98 -5.23 -9.85
CA ALA A 8 -20.06 -6.54 -9.19
C ALA A 8 -18.68 -7.02 -8.69
N LEU A 9 -17.61 -6.75 -9.45
CA LEU A 9 -16.25 -7.05 -9.02
C LEU A 9 -15.85 -6.22 -7.80
N GLU A 10 -16.19 -4.94 -7.79
CA GLU A 10 -15.97 -4.03 -6.68
C GLU A 10 -16.67 -4.50 -5.40
N ALA A 11 -17.97 -4.80 -5.51
CA ALA A 11 -18.76 -5.30 -4.38
C ALA A 11 -18.21 -6.63 -3.83
N GLY A 12 -17.83 -7.56 -4.71
CA GLY A 12 -17.23 -8.83 -4.34
C GLY A 12 -15.90 -8.64 -3.61
N LEU A 13 -15.00 -7.80 -4.13
CA LEU A 13 -13.73 -7.50 -3.52
C LEU A 13 -13.91 -6.88 -2.12
N ILE A 14 -14.80 -5.89 -1.97
CA ILE A 14 -15.09 -5.27 -0.68
C ILE A 14 -15.63 -6.30 0.31
N ALA A 15 -16.53 -7.19 -0.13
CA ALA A 15 -17.07 -8.26 0.71
C ALA A 15 -15.95 -9.20 1.20
N THR A 16 -15.04 -9.61 0.31
CA THR A 16 -13.87 -10.43 0.65
C THR A 16 -12.96 -9.72 1.66
N LEU A 17 -12.62 -8.45 1.44
CA LEU A 17 -11.77 -7.69 2.36
C LEU A 17 -12.43 -7.53 3.74
N ARG A 18 -13.74 -7.30 3.80
CA ARG A 18 -14.48 -7.25 5.08
C ARG A 18 -14.47 -8.59 5.82
N GLN A 19 -14.55 -9.72 5.11
CA GLN A 19 -14.38 -11.06 5.71
C GLN A 19 -12.96 -11.30 6.24
N MET A 20 -11.98 -10.54 5.75
CA MET A 20 -10.60 -10.52 6.21
C MET A 20 -10.36 -9.43 7.25
N ASP A 21 -11.41 -8.96 7.94
CA ASP A 21 -11.40 -7.93 8.99
C ASP A 21 -10.91 -6.54 8.57
N TYR A 22 -11.06 -6.17 7.29
CA TYR A 22 -10.90 -4.78 6.89
C TYR A 22 -12.11 -3.95 7.34
N GLU A 23 -11.87 -2.82 7.98
CA GLU A 23 -12.92 -1.86 8.28
C GLU A 23 -13.37 -1.19 6.98
N TYR A 24 -14.66 -1.33 6.62
CA TYR A 24 -15.20 -0.54 5.52
C TYR A 24 -15.51 0.89 6.00
N VAL A 25 -14.91 1.87 5.33
CA VAL A 25 -15.15 3.30 5.62
C VAL A 25 -15.65 4.00 4.37
N ARG A 26 -16.74 4.77 4.53
CA ARG A 26 -17.27 5.57 3.43
C ARG A 26 -16.54 6.92 3.39
N ILE A 27 -15.64 7.06 2.45
CA ILE A 27 -14.94 8.31 2.14
C ILE A 27 -15.46 8.79 0.79
N VAL A 28 -16.09 9.95 0.75
CA VAL A 28 -16.68 10.49 -0.49
C VAL A 28 -15.73 11.52 -1.12
N GLU A 29 -15.12 12.35 -0.29
CA GLU A 29 -14.26 13.47 -0.67
C GLU A 29 -13.05 13.61 0.25
N GLU A 30 -12.14 14.52 -0.09
CA GLU A 30 -10.85 14.64 0.59
C GLU A 30 -10.99 15.02 2.07
N ASP A 31 -11.92 15.88 2.45
CA ASP A 31 -12.12 16.27 3.85
C ASP A 31 -12.46 15.07 4.74
N ASN A 32 -13.27 14.14 4.22
CA ASN A 32 -13.56 12.89 4.92
C ASN A 32 -12.30 12.02 5.06
N LEU A 33 -11.40 12.06 4.07
CA LEU A 33 -10.14 11.33 4.13
C LEU A 33 -9.20 11.89 5.20
N TYR A 34 -9.06 13.22 5.30
CA TYR A 34 -8.24 13.86 6.33
C TYR A 34 -8.78 13.61 7.75
N ALA A 35 -10.10 13.71 7.94
CA ALA A 35 -10.73 13.39 9.22
C ALA A 35 -10.54 11.93 9.62
N ASN A 36 -10.69 11.00 8.67
CA ASN A 36 -10.41 9.58 8.90
C ASN A 36 -8.93 9.35 9.21
N PHE A 37 -8.02 10.02 8.50
CA PHE A 37 -6.58 9.89 8.74
C PHE A 37 -6.21 10.33 10.17
N LYS A 38 -6.71 11.48 10.65
CA LYS A 38 -6.49 11.93 12.03
C LYS A 38 -6.92 10.85 13.03
N ARG A 39 -8.16 10.35 12.90
CA ARG A 39 -8.71 9.32 13.78
C ARG A 39 -7.87 8.05 13.78
N GLN A 40 -7.47 7.55 12.62
CA GLN A 40 -6.69 6.32 12.50
C GLN A 40 -5.26 6.50 13.02
N LEU A 41 -4.65 7.66 12.77
CA LEU A 41 -3.33 7.98 13.30
C LEU A 41 -3.32 8.03 14.83
N GLU A 42 -4.38 8.55 15.46
CA GLU A 42 -4.57 8.57 16.90
C GLU A 42 -4.72 7.14 17.47
N ILE A 43 -5.49 6.29 16.81
CA ILE A 43 -5.63 4.87 17.19
C ILE A 43 -4.28 4.17 17.12
N HIS A 44 -3.56 4.36 16.02
CA HIS A 44 -2.25 3.74 15.79
C HIS A 44 -1.19 4.23 16.79
N ASN A 45 -1.23 5.50 17.19
CA ASN A 45 -0.32 6.11 18.16
C ASN A 45 -0.88 6.17 19.59
N LYS A 46 -1.88 5.35 19.92
CA LYS A 46 -2.53 5.36 21.22
C LYS A 46 -1.54 5.22 22.39
N ARG A 47 -0.51 4.41 22.23
CA ARG A 47 0.53 4.20 23.24
C ARG A 47 1.36 5.47 23.45
N GLN A 48 1.84 6.07 22.38
CA GLN A 48 2.67 7.28 22.39
C GLN A 48 1.89 8.47 22.97
N LEU A 49 0.60 8.58 22.65
CA LEU A 49 -0.30 9.58 23.21
C LEU A 49 -0.52 9.35 24.72
N ALA A 50 -0.71 8.11 25.14
CA ALA A 50 -0.90 7.77 26.56
C ALA A 50 0.35 8.07 27.42
N GLU A 51 1.56 7.94 26.88
CA GLU A 51 2.82 8.27 27.56
C GLU A 51 2.90 9.76 27.96
N VAL A 52 2.17 10.63 27.28
CA VAL A 52 2.05 12.07 27.60
C VAL A 52 0.68 12.41 28.21
N GLY A 53 -0.09 11.42 28.66
CA GLY A 53 -1.38 11.59 29.33
C GLY A 53 -2.53 12.03 28.41
N ARG A 54 -2.47 11.69 27.11
CA ARG A 54 -3.43 12.13 26.07
C ARG A 54 -4.04 10.96 25.32
N THR A 55 -5.11 11.25 24.58
CA THR A 55 -5.81 10.30 23.71
C THR A 55 -5.93 10.77 22.26
N SER A 56 -5.63 12.04 22.00
CA SER A 56 -5.78 12.66 20.68
C SER A 56 -4.75 13.75 20.43
N PHE A 57 -4.53 14.08 19.18
CA PHE A 57 -3.80 15.26 18.75
C PHE A 57 -4.72 16.49 18.75
N THR A 58 -4.20 17.67 19.08
CA THR A 58 -4.91 18.93 18.82
C THR A 58 -4.95 19.19 17.32
N ASP A 59 -5.79 20.13 16.88
CA ASP A 59 -5.86 20.51 15.46
C ASP A 59 -4.54 21.13 14.98
N GLU A 60 -3.89 21.96 15.81
CA GLU A 60 -2.58 22.54 15.52
C GLU A 60 -1.47 21.48 15.38
N GLU A 61 -1.51 20.45 16.22
CA GLU A 61 -0.55 19.34 16.16
C GLU A 61 -0.78 18.48 14.92
N PHE A 62 -2.03 18.24 14.59
CA PHE A 62 -2.37 17.53 13.37
C PHE A 62 -1.98 18.30 12.12
N GLU A 63 -2.14 19.64 12.12
CA GLU A 63 -1.66 20.49 11.05
C GLU A 63 -0.14 20.41 10.88
N LYS A 64 0.63 20.40 11.98
CA LYS A 64 2.11 20.17 11.91
C LYS A 64 2.44 18.82 11.29
N ILE A 65 1.68 17.77 11.60
CA ILE A 65 1.85 16.45 10.97
C ILE A 65 1.55 16.54 9.47
N LEU A 66 0.49 17.21 9.06
CA LEU A 66 0.16 17.41 7.65
C LEU A 66 1.25 18.20 6.91
N ILE A 67 1.76 19.27 7.50
CA ILE A 67 2.88 20.06 6.95
C ILE A 67 4.12 19.18 6.78
N TYR A 68 4.45 18.32 7.76
CA TYR A 68 5.56 17.35 7.61
C TYR A 68 5.34 16.41 6.43
N LEU A 69 4.10 15.96 6.25
CA LEU A 69 3.73 15.06 5.16
C LEU A 69 3.65 15.75 3.80
N GLU A 70 3.44 17.07 3.76
CA GLU A 70 3.47 17.84 2.52
C GLU A 70 4.84 17.83 1.84
N GLY A 71 4.80 18.12 0.56
CA GLY A 71 6.00 18.25 -0.25
C GLY A 71 6.81 16.97 -0.43
N GLY A 72 7.77 17.05 -1.33
CA GLY A 72 8.61 15.94 -1.71
C GLY A 72 8.03 15.03 -2.80
N THR A 73 8.91 14.24 -3.37
CA THR A 73 8.58 13.23 -4.37
C THR A 73 7.89 12.02 -3.72
N ARG A 74 7.29 11.14 -4.52
CA ARG A 74 6.72 9.86 -4.03
C ARG A 74 7.74 9.00 -3.28
N PHE A 75 8.99 9.06 -3.72
CA PHE A 75 10.09 8.40 -3.04
C PHE A 75 10.32 8.96 -1.63
N GLU A 76 10.41 10.28 -1.50
CA GLU A 76 10.59 10.96 -0.21
C GLU A 76 9.38 10.76 0.71
N LYS A 77 8.17 10.82 0.17
CA LYS A 77 6.94 10.52 0.91
C LYS A 77 6.93 9.08 1.43
N ALA A 78 7.29 8.10 0.62
CA ALA A 78 7.40 6.71 1.07
C ALA A 78 8.49 6.52 2.14
N LYS A 79 9.56 7.33 2.10
CA LYS A 79 10.59 7.34 3.14
C LYS A 79 10.07 7.94 4.44
N LYS A 80 9.35 9.08 4.39
CA LYS A 80 8.72 9.70 5.57
C LYS A 80 7.84 8.72 6.35
N LEU A 81 7.09 7.84 5.67
CA LEU A 81 6.23 6.85 6.34
C LEU A 81 7.03 5.79 7.15
N ARG A 82 8.31 5.66 6.88
CA ARG A 82 9.19 4.69 7.55
C ARG A 82 9.95 5.26 8.72
N ASP A 83 9.91 6.57 8.89
CA ASP A 83 10.58 7.29 9.97
C ASP A 83 9.57 7.68 11.05
N LEU A 84 10.04 7.80 12.28
CA LEU A 84 9.27 8.39 13.36
C LEU A 84 9.33 9.92 13.23
N TYR A 85 8.18 10.58 13.31
CA TYR A 85 8.12 12.04 13.29
C TYR A 85 8.14 12.61 14.71
N PRO A 86 9.14 13.43 15.06
CA PRO A 86 9.21 14.08 16.38
C PRO A 86 8.25 15.28 16.42
N LEU A 87 7.12 15.13 17.08
CA LEU A 87 6.12 16.17 17.27
C LEU A 87 6.32 16.83 18.65
N ASP A 88 6.74 18.07 18.66
CA ASP A 88 6.82 18.87 19.88
C ASP A 88 5.44 19.42 20.25
N ILE A 89 5.00 19.15 21.49
CA ILE A 89 3.71 19.57 22.04
C ILE A 89 3.84 20.71 23.04
N ALA A 90 2.72 21.38 23.33
CA ALA A 90 2.68 22.66 24.04
C ALA A 90 3.32 22.66 25.45
N ASN A 91 3.41 21.49 26.13
CA ASN A 91 4.02 21.37 27.45
C ASN A 91 5.54 21.11 27.44
N GLY A 92 6.18 21.24 26.26
CA GLY A 92 7.62 20.96 26.08
C GLY A 92 7.97 19.49 25.97
N GLN A 93 7.01 18.58 25.99
CA GLN A 93 7.20 17.16 25.72
C GLN A 93 7.23 16.89 24.21
N ARG A 94 7.64 15.70 23.84
CA ARG A 94 7.70 15.23 22.45
C ARG A 94 6.98 13.91 22.28
N ILE A 95 6.17 13.82 21.24
CA ILE A 95 5.53 12.57 20.80
C ILE A 95 6.28 12.08 19.54
N TRP A 96 6.69 10.81 19.55
CA TRP A 96 7.25 10.17 18.37
C TRP A 96 6.12 9.53 17.56
N VAL A 97 5.62 10.25 16.57
CA VAL A 97 4.50 9.80 15.74
C VAL A 97 4.97 8.73 14.77
N GLU A 98 4.36 7.56 14.83
CA GLU A 98 4.56 6.45 13.90
C GLU A 98 3.45 6.46 12.85
N PHE A 99 3.82 6.43 11.57
CA PHE A 99 2.85 6.35 10.47
C PHE A 99 2.56 4.92 10.05
N LEU A 100 3.52 4.01 10.22
CA LEU A 100 3.44 2.63 9.78
C LEU A 100 4.25 1.71 10.69
N ASN A 101 3.59 0.73 11.32
CA ASN A 101 4.30 -0.29 12.08
C ASN A 101 5.02 -1.25 11.13
N ARG A 102 6.34 -1.17 11.13
CA ARG A 102 7.22 -1.91 10.22
C ARG A 102 7.76 -3.22 10.82
N THR A 103 7.47 -3.48 12.08
CA THR A 103 7.92 -4.68 12.79
C THR A 103 6.79 -5.67 13.01
N GLN A 104 5.62 -5.15 13.37
CA GLN A 104 4.41 -5.94 13.60
C GLN A 104 3.34 -5.56 12.56
N TRP A 105 3.55 -5.95 11.32
CA TRP A 105 2.77 -5.50 10.16
C TRP A 105 1.27 -5.72 10.31
N CYS A 106 0.87 -6.79 11.00
CA CYS A 106 -0.55 -7.12 11.24
C CYS A 106 -1.24 -6.16 12.22
N GLN A 107 -0.48 -5.38 12.98
CA GLN A 107 -1.02 -4.43 13.97
C GLN A 107 -1.32 -3.04 13.38
N ASN A 108 -1.07 -2.86 12.09
CA ASN A 108 -1.58 -1.67 11.41
C ASN A 108 -3.11 -1.76 11.27
N GLU A 109 -3.77 -0.61 11.24
CA GLU A 109 -5.21 -0.51 11.01
C GLU A 109 -5.50 -0.55 9.50
N PHE A 110 -6.27 -1.55 9.07
CA PHE A 110 -6.58 -1.75 7.65
C PHE A 110 -8.02 -1.39 7.36
N GLN A 111 -8.20 -0.47 6.42
CA GLN A 111 -9.51 -0.02 5.97
C GLN A 111 -9.64 -0.17 4.46
N VAL A 112 -10.88 -0.29 3.98
CA VAL A 112 -11.22 -0.25 2.56
C VAL A 112 -12.30 0.78 2.32
N SER A 113 -12.12 1.57 1.28
CA SER A 113 -13.12 2.50 0.75
C SER A 113 -13.24 2.35 -0.76
N ASN A 114 -14.37 2.74 -1.32
CA ASN A 114 -14.58 2.72 -2.75
C ASN A 114 -15.18 4.02 -3.26
N GLN A 115 -15.04 4.24 -4.56
CA GLN A 115 -15.62 5.36 -5.29
C GLN A 115 -15.25 6.73 -4.68
N ILE A 116 -14.02 6.83 -4.13
CA ILE A 116 -13.52 8.11 -3.59
C ILE A 116 -13.35 9.08 -4.75
N THR A 117 -13.95 10.24 -4.61
CA THR A 117 -13.85 11.31 -5.60
C THR A 117 -12.76 12.29 -5.18
N VAL A 118 -11.83 12.56 -6.08
CA VAL A 118 -10.73 13.52 -5.88
C VAL A 118 -10.85 14.63 -6.92
N GLU A 119 -10.87 15.87 -6.46
CA GLU A 119 -10.94 17.07 -7.29
C GLU A 119 -9.51 17.58 -7.55
N GLY A 120 -8.91 17.12 -8.68
CA GLY A 120 -7.63 17.64 -9.17
C GLY A 120 -7.82 18.50 -10.42
N ARG A 121 -6.87 18.45 -11.36
CA ARG A 121 -7.05 19.09 -12.69
C ARG A 121 -8.27 18.53 -13.44
N LYS A 122 -8.66 17.30 -13.11
CA LYS A 122 -9.91 16.66 -13.54
C LYS A 122 -10.46 15.88 -12.35
N LYS A 123 -11.77 15.91 -12.20
CA LYS A 123 -12.47 15.07 -11.22
C LYS A 123 -12.27 13.61 -11.58
N CYS A 124 -11.66 12.84 -10.68
CA CYS A 124 -11.41 11.42 -10.83
C CYS A 124 -12.10 10.65 -9.72
N ARG A 125 -12.55 9.44 -10.04
CA ARG A 125 -13.20 8.54 -9.10
C ARG A 125 -12.42 7.24 -9.09
N TYR A 126 -11.94 6.85 -7.92
CA TYR A 126 -11.12 5.67 -7.72
C TYR A 126 -12.00 4.47 -7.34
N ASP A 127 -11.80 3.31 -7.99
CA ASP A 127 -12.66 2.15 -7.79
C ASP A 127 -12.58 1.64 -6.35
N VAL A 128 -11.43 1.12 -5.92
CA VAL A 128 -11.22 0.65 -4.54
C VAL A 128 -9.88 1.15 -4.02
N THR A 129 -9.90 1.71 -2.82
CA THR A 129 -8.69 2.20 -2.13
C THR A 129 -8.54 1.47 -0.80
N ILE A 130 -7.37 0.91 -0.54
CA ILE A 130 -7.01 0.37 0.76
C ILE A 130 -6.20 1.43 1.51
N LEU A 131 -6.67 1.72 2.74
CA LEU A 131 -5.99 2.62 3.65
C LEU A 131 -5.30 1.79 4.74
N ILE A 132 -4.09 2.20 5.10
CA ILE A 132 -3.37 1.63 6.24
C ILE A 132 -3.07 2.78 7.20
N ASN A 133 -3.52 2.66 8.44
CA ASN A 133 -3.49 3.74 9.44
C ASN A 133 -4.10 5.05 8.92
N GLY A 134 -5.16 4.93 8.10
CA GLY A 134 -5.87 6.05 7.48
C GLY A 134 -5.22 6.64 6.22
N LEU A 135 -4.00 6.22 5.85
CA LEU A 135 -3.31 6.67 4.63
C LEU A 135 -3.67 5.78 3.43
N PRO A 136 -4.02 6.34 2.27
CA PRO A 136 -4.28 5.59 1.05
C PRO A 136 -2.96 5.05 0.47
N LEU A 137 -2.64 3.79 0.77
CA LEU A 137 -1.37 3.18 0.36
C LEU A 137 -1.50 2.23 -0.84
N VAL A 138 -2.70 1.72 -1.10
CA VAL A 138 -2.96 0.83 -2.24
C VAL A 138 -4.18 1.29 -3.01
N GLN A 139 -4.03 1.42 -4.32
CA GLN A 139 -5.13 1.71 -5.23
C GLN A 139 -5.39 0.50 -6.13
N ILE A 140 -6.66 0.10 -6.22
CA ILE A 140 -7.11 -1.02 -7.05
C ILE A 140 -8.01 -0.47 -8.14
N GLU A 141 -7.68 -0.75 -9.38
CA GLU A 141 -8.45 -0.36 -10.57
C GLU A 141 -9.05 -1.60 -11.21
N LEU A 142 -10.35 -1.58 -11.40
CA LEU A 142 -11.13 -2.69 -11.91
C LEU A 142 -11.61 -2.44 -13.34
N LYS A 143 -11.67 -3.48 -14.12
CA LYS A 143 -12.27 -3.49 -15.44
C LYS A 143 -13.22 -4.69 -15.55
N ARG A 144 -14.26 -4.55 -16.34
CA ARG A 144 -15.18 -5.66 -16.63
C ARG A 144 -14.44 -6.83 -17.27
N ARG A 145 -14.94 -8.02 -17.06
CA ARG A 145 -14.41 -9.23 -17.70
C ARG A 145 -14.33 -9.05 -19.23
N GLY A 146 -13.22 -9.49 -19.83
CA GLY A 146 -12.95 -9.37 -21.27
C GLY A 146 -12.19 -8.09 -21.67
N VAL A 147 -12.04 -7.13 -20.78
CA VAL A 147 -11.22 -5.94 -21.01
C VAL A 147 -9.74 -6.26 -20.65
N GLU A 148 -8.81 -5.80 -21.49
CA GLU A 148 -7.40 -5.97 -21.25
C GLU A 148 -6.92 -5.15 -20.03
N LEU A 149 -6.09 -5.74 -19.16
CA LEU A 149 -5.53 -5.08 -18.00
C LEU A 149 -4.71 -3.83 -18.34
N LYS A 150 -4.17 -3.76 -19.56
CA LYS A 150 -3.43 -2.59 -20.04
C LYS A 150 -4.29 -1.32 -20.03
N GLN A 151 -5.61 -1.44 -20.16
CA GLN A 151 -6.51 -0.28 -20.07
C GLN A 151 -6.57 0.26 -18.63
N ALA A 152 -6.65 -0.61 -17.62
CA ALA A 152 -6.57 -0.21 -16.22
C ALA A 152 -5.21 0.43 -15.88
N TYR A 153 -4.12 -0.18 -16.35
CA TYR A 153 -2.78 0.40 -16.22
C TYR A 153 -2.70 1.80 -16.82
N ASN A 154 -3.18 1.99 -18.05
CA ASN A 154 -3.18 3.30 -18.71
C ASN A 154 -4.05 4.33 -17.97
N GLN A 155 -5.12 3.89 -17.30
CA GLN A 155 -5.96 4.76 -16.47
C GLN A 155 -5.17 5.26 -15.25
N ILE A 156 -4.46 4.40 -14.55
CA ILE A 156 -3.56 4.78 -13.44
C ILE A 156 -2.48 5.75 -13.94
N GLN A 157 -1.89 5.52 -15.12
CA GLN A 157 -0.91 6.45 -15.68
C GLN A 157 -1.49 7.85 -15.96
N ARG A 158 -2.78 7.94 -16.29
CA ARG A 158 -3.46 9.24 -16.41
C ARG A 158 -3.65 9.90 -15.03
N TYR A 159 -4.00 9.12 -13.99
CA TYR A 159 -4.15 9.63 -12.62
C TYR A 159 -2.85 10.27 -12.10
N HIS A 160 -1.68 9.72 -12.42
CA HIS A 160 -0.39 10.32 -12.07
C HIS A 160 -0.22 11.76 -12.58
N LYS A 161 -0.87 12.11 -13.69
CA LYS A 161 -0.76 13.42 -14.34
C LYS A 161 -1.83 14.40 -13.89
N THR A 162 -2.94 13.92 -13.33
CA THR A 162 -4.16 14.74 -13.19
C THR A 162 -4.75 14.79 -11.81
N SER A 163 -4.57 13.77 -10.96
CA SER A 163 -5.40 13.62 -9.77
C SER A 163 -4.71 13.07 -8.53
N PHE A 164 -3.52 12.50 -8.62
CA PHE A 164 -2.80 12.14 -7.40
C PHE A 164 -2.18 13.39 -6.78
N HIS A 165 -2.75 13.85 -5.67
CA HIS A 165 -2.27 14.94 -4.83
C HIS A 165 -2.72 14.71 -3.39
N GLY A 166 -2.27 15.57 -2.44
CA GLY A 166 -2.59 15.43 -1.04
C GLY A 166 -2.18 14.06 -0.49
N LEU A 167 -3.08 13.40 0.24
CA LEU A 167 -2.82 12.07 0.80
C LEU A 167 -2.72 10.97 -0.28
N PHE A 168 -3.33 11.14 -1.46
CA PHE A 168 -3.21 10.16 -2.55
C PHE A 168 -1.81 10.07 -3.18
N ASP A 169 -0.95 11.04 -2.96
CA ASP A 169 0.46 10.94 -3.32
C ASP A 169 1.22 9.88 -2.51
N TYR A 170 0.63 9.40 -1.41
CA TYR A 170 1.20 8.34 -0.58
C TYR A 170 0.94 6.92 -1.10
N ILE A 171 0.13 6.74 -2.14
CA ILE A 171 -0.06 5.43 -2.76
C ILE A 171 1.30 4.86 -3.15
N GLN A 172 1.59 3.64 -2.67
CA GLN A 172 2.84 2.93 -2.95
C GLN A 172 2.65 1.76 -3.90
N LEU A 173 1.45 1.22 -3.94
CA LEU A 173 1.13 0.00 -4.67
C LEU A 173 -0.15 0.16 -5.49
N PHE A 174 -0.12 -0.38 -6.69
CA PHE A 174 -1.29 -0.50 -7.55
C PHE A 174 -1.64 -1.96 -7.79
N VAL A 175 -2.94 -2.23 -7.84
CA VAL A 175 -3.51 -3.50 -8.30
C VAL A 175 -4.44 -3.21 -9.47
N ILE A 176 -4.36 -4.01 -10.52
CA ILE A 176 -5.26 -3.95 -11.68
C ILE A 176 -5.90 -5.31 -11.88
N SER A 177 -7.22 -5.34 -12.08
CA SER A 177 -7.93 -6.60 -12.29
C SER A 177 -9.11 -6.46 -13.26
N ASN A 178 -9.41 -7.56 -13.97
CA ASN A 178 -10.64 -7.73 -14.72
C ASN A 178 -11.47 -8.94 -14.22
N GLY A 179 -11.20 -9.34 -12.96
CA GLY A 179 -11.83 -10.49 -12.31
C GLY A 179 -11.13 -11.82 -12.61
N VAL A 180 -10.63 -12.01 -13.83
CA VAL A 180 -9.95 -13.26 -14.27
C VAL A 180 -8.45 -13.16 -14.19
N ASN A 181 -7.92 -11.97 -14.47
CA ASN A 181 -6.49 -11.68 -14.40
C ASN A 181 -6.29 -10.51 -13.45
N THR A 182 -5.32 -10.65 -12.54
CA THR A 182 -4.97 -9.64 -11.56
C THR A 182 -3.46 -9.46 -11.55
N ARG A 183 -3.02 -8.20 -11.51
CA ARG A 183 -1.60 -7.85 -11.43
C ARG A 183 -1.38 -6.73 -10.42
N TYR A 184 -0.18 -6.68 -9.87
CA TYR A 184 0.26 -5.60 -8.97
C TYR A 184 1.56 -4.98 -9.47
N PHE A 185 1.81 -3.73 -9.06
CA PHE A 185 3.05 -3.01 -9.37
C PHE A 185 3.24 -1.82 -8.43
N ALA A 186 4.50 -1.41 -8.23
CA ALA A 186 4.81 -0.25 -7.41
C ALA A 186 4.43 1.06 -8.09
N ASN A 187 4.19 2.09 -7.29
CA ASN A 187 3.94 3.44 -7.77
C ASN A 187 5.23 4.07 -8.33
N ASN A 188 5.58 3.67 -9.54
CA ASN A 188 6.68 4.21 -10.31
C ASN A 188 6.17 4.65 -11.68
N PRO A 189 5.90 5.96 -11.90
CA PRO A 189 5.35 6.46 -13.16
C PRO A 189 6.26 6.26 -14.36
N ASN A 190 7.56 6.03 -14.13
CA ASN A 190 8.55 5.78 -15.19
C ASN A 190 8.64 4.29 -15.56
N SER A 191 7.96 3.40 -14.84
CA SER A 191 7.94 1.98 -15.17
C SER A 191 6.89 1.68 -16.24
N GLY A 192 7.25 0.79 -17.19
CA GLY A 192 6.30 0.32 -18.22
C GLY A 192 5.42 -0.82 -17.73
N TYR A 193 4.35 -1.14 -18.49
CA TYR A 193 3.43 -2.26 -18.21
C TYR A 193 4.14 -3.61 -17.99
N LYS A 194 5.32 -3.82 -18.57
CA LYS A 194 6.16 -5.01 -18.36
C LYS A 194 6.60 -5.24 -16.91
N PHE A 195 6.50 -4.22 -16.06
CA PHE A 195 6.80 -4.29 -14.62
C PHE A 195 5.54 -4.49 -13.75
N THR A 196 4.47 -4.97 -14.34
CA THR A 196 3.31 -5.49 -13.61
C THR A 196 3.47 -7.00 -13.42
N PHE A 197 3.15 -7.53 -12.23
CA PHE A 197 3.41 -8.91 -11.86
C PHE A 197 2.12 -9.61 -11.41
N ASN A 198 2.01 -10.91 -11.68
CA ASN A 198 1.04 -11.77 -11.03
C ASN A 198 1.59 -12.19 -9.66
N TRP A 199 0.74 -12.29 -8.65
CA TRP A 199 1.12 -12.91 -7.39
C TRP A 199 1.06 -14.44 -7.54
N THR A 200 2.00 -15.15 -6.89
CA THR A 200 2.08 -16.62 -6.93
C THR A 200 2.25 -17.17 -5.52
N ASP A 201 2.03 -18.47 -5.35
CA ASP A 201 2.52 -19.18 -4.18
C ASP A 201 4.05 -19.44 -4.26
N ALA A 202 4.58 -20.12 -3.24
CA ALA A 202 6.00 -20.47 -3.17
C ALA A 202 6.43 -21.50 -4.26
N ALA A 203 5.48 -22.20 -4.86
CA ALA A 203 5.69 -23.14 -5.96
C ALA A 203 5.50 -22.48 -7.35
N ASN A 204 5.33 -21.17 -7.39
CA ASN A 204 5.07 -20.34 -8.58
C ASN A 204 3.71 -20.59 -9.26
N HIS A 205 2.70 -21.13 -8.57
CA HIS A 205 1.35 -21.18 -9.10
C HIS A 205 0.68 -19.81 -8.99
N PRO A 206 0.21 -19.20 -10.10
CA PRO A 206 -0.30 -17.85 -10.07
C PRO A 206 -1.72 -17.76 -9.52
N PHE A 207 -1.98 -16.74 -8.72
CA PHE A 207 -3.31 -16.33 -8.29
C PHE A 207 -3.85 -15.25 -9.24
N ASN A 208 -4.40 -15.70 -10.37
CA ASN A 208 -4.86 -14.78 -11.41
C ASN A 208 -6.24 -14.18 -11.09
N GLU A 209 -7.16 -14.98 -10.53
CA GLU A 209 -8.51 -14.54 -10.19
C GLU A 209 -8.48 -13.53 -9.03
N LEU A 210 -9.30 -12.48 -9.12
CA LEU A 210 -9.33 -11.39 -8.14
C LEU A 210 -9.58 -11.89 -6.72
N ASP A 211 -10.51 -12.83 -6.54
CA ASP A 211 -10.88 -13.35 -5.22
C ASP A 211 -9.72 -14.12 -4.58
N LYS A 212 -9.05 -14.98 -5.36
CA LYS A 212 -7.86 -15.70 -4.89
C LYS A 212 -6.69 -14.75 -4.61
N PHE A 213 -6.47 -13.80 -5.52
CA PHE A 213 -5.46 -12.77 -5.31
C PHE A 213 -5.73 -11.98 -4.03
N ALA A 214 -6.96 -11.57 -3.77
CA ALA A 214 -7.34 -10.85 -2.56
C ALA A 214 -7.00 -11.64 -1.29
N VAL A 215 -7.40 -12.89 -1.22
CA VAL A 215 -7.15 -13.76 -0.04
C VAL A 215 -5.67 -13.94 0.26
N PHE A 216 -4.82 -14.05 -0.75
CA PHE A 216 -3.39 -14.35 -0.54
C PHE A 216 -2.48 -13.11 -0.55
N PHE A 217 -2.80 -12.10 -1.35
CA PHE A 217 -1.95 -10.91 -1.47
C PHE A 217 -2.42 -9.74 -0.60
N LEU A 218 -3.76 -9.55 -0.48
CA LEU A 218 -4.33 -8.47 0.31
C LEU A 218 -4.63 -8.91 1.75
N GLU A 219 -4.19 -10.11 2.18
CA GLU A 219 -4.21 -10.49 3.59
C GLU A 219 -3.38 -9.47 4.39
N LYS A 220 -3.90 -9.01 5.55
CA LYS A 220 -3.36 -7.88 6.31
C LYS A 220 -1.87 -7.99 6.60
N CYS A 221 -1.42 -9.14 7.09
CA CYS A 221 -0.01 -9.35 7.44
C CYS A 221 0.86 -9.38 6.19
N THR A 222 0.39 -10.00 5.11
CA THR A 222 1.08 -10.06 3.83
C THR A 222 1.17 -8.68 3.20
N LEU A 223 0.06 -7.96 3.10
CA LEU A 223 0.04 -6.61 2.53
C LEU A 223 0.85 -5.63 3.39
N GLY A 224 0.69 -5.67 4.72
CA GLY A 224 1.46 -4.85 5.65
C GLY A 224 2.96 -5.08 5.52
N LYS A 225 3.39 -6.34 5.37
CA LYS A 225 4.77 -6.71 5.13
C LYS A 225 5.27 -6.21 3.77
N ILE A 226 4.45 -6.31 2.72
CA ILE A 226 4.81 -5.78 1.39
C ILE A 226 5.03 -4.28 1.45
N ILE A 227 4.11 -3.53 2.02
CA ILE A 227 4.20 -2.06 2.14
C ILE A 227 5.35 -1.64 3.06
N GLY A 228 5.44 -2.24 4.25
CA GLY A 228 6.41 -1.84 5.26
C GLY A 228 7.85 -2.28 4.98
N LYS A 229 8.04 -3.40 4.27
CA LYS A 229 9.36 -4.04 4.11
C LYS A 229 9.74 -4.27 2.65
N TYR A 230 8.81 -4.65 1.76
CA TYR A 230 9.12 -5.13 0.40
C TYR A 230 8.78 -4.15 -0.73
N ILE A 231 8.27 -2.96 -0.40
CA ILE A 231 8.43 -1.80 -1.28
C ILE A 231 9.88 -1.32 -1.15
N VAL A 232 10.65 -1.49 -2.19
CA VAL A 232 12.06 -1.10 -2.24
C VAL A 232 12.17 0.37 -2.63
N LEU A 233 12.88 1.15 -1.83
CA LEU A 233 13.24 2.53 -2.13
C LEU A 233 14.56 2.52 -2.91
N HIS A 234 14.49 2.70 -4.23
CA HIS A 234 15.68 2.72 -5.07
C HIS A 234 16.32 4.12 -5.06
N GLU A 235 17.38 4.28 -4.28
CA GLU A 235 18.02 5.58 -4.04
C GLU A 235 18.61 6.20 -5.32
N GLY A 236 19.16 5.39 -6.23
CA GLY A 236 19.77 5.87 -7.47
C GLY A 236 18.78 6.54 -8.42
N ASP A 237 17.60 5.94 -8.61
CA ASP A 237 16.57 6.44 -9.52
C ASP A 237 15.46 7.20 -8.78
N LYS A 238 15.54 7.33 -7.44
CA LYS A 238 14.51 7.96 -6.59
C LYS A 238 13.10 7.44 -6.90
N CYS A 239 12.96 6.13 -7.00
CA CYS A 239 11.69 5.48 -7.35
C CYS A 239 11.35 4.31 -6.42
N LEU A 240 10.07 3.93 -6.45
CA LEU A 240 9.56 2.77 -5.74
C LEU A 240 9.61 1.53 -6.64
N MET A 241 9.99 0.42 -6.05
CA MET A 241 9.92 -0.90 -6.68
C MET A 241 9.25 -1.87 -5.72
N VAL A 242 8.63 -2.92 -6.24
CA VAL A 242 8.05 -4.00 -5.44
C VAL A 242 8.67 -5.33 -5.84
N LEU A 243 8.89 -6.20 -4.86
CA LEU A 243 9.45 -7.53 -5.13
C LEU A 243 8.48 -8.36 -5.97
N ARG A 244 9.05 -9.18 -6.85
CA ARG A 244 8.33 -10.27 -7.51
C ARG A 244 8.10 -11.42 -6.51
N PRO A 245 7.09 -12.28 -6.70
CA PRO A 245 6.77 -13.33 -5.74
C PRO A 245 7.97 -14.22 -5.37
N TYR A 246 8.72 -14.71 -6.35
CA TYR A 246 9.88 -15.54 -6.09
C TYR A 246 10.99 -14.81 -5.31
N GLN A 247 11.13 -13.50 -5.46
CA GLN A 247 12.07 -12.70 -4.68
C GLN A 247 11.57 -12.56 -3.23
N PHE A 248 10.26 -12.33 -3.06
CA PHE A 248 9.63 -12.28 -1.75
C PHE A 248 9.88 -13.58 -0.98
N TYR A 249 9.55 -14.74 -1.56
CA TYR A 249 9.75 -16.04 -0.91
C TYR A 249 11.24 -16.36 -0.67
N ALA A 250 12.12 -15.96 -1.58
CA ALA A 250 13.55 -16.13 -1.39
C ALA A 250 14.06 -15.35 -0.18
N VAL A 251 13.70 -14.07 -0.06
CA VAL A 251 14.11 -13.24 1.08
C VAL A 251 13.52 -13.76 2.39
N GLU A 252 12.24 -14.17 2.41
CA GLU A 252 11.64 -14.78 3.61
C GLU A 252 12.38 -16.06 4.04
N LYS A 253 12.75 -16.92 3.11
CA LYS A 253 13.54 -18.14 3.40
C LYS A 253 14.95 -17.82 3.89
N ILE A 254 15.61 -16.79 3.36
CA ILE A 254 16.92 -16.34 3.86
C ILE A 254 16.80 -15.87 5.29
N LEU A 255 15.81 -15.01 5.57
CA LEU A 255 15.62 -14.45 6.91
C LEU A 255 15.27 -15.53 7.93
N ASP A 256 14.37 -16.46 7.58
CA ASP A 256 14.04 -17.62 8.41
C ASP A 256 15.29 -18.45 8.72
N ARG A 257 16.12 -18.72 7.72
CA ARG A 257 17.35 -19.49 7.90
C ARG A 257 18.35 -18.79 8.81
N VAL A 258 18.56 -17.48 8.60
CA VAL A 258 19.47 -16.68 9.43
C VAL A 258 19.01 -16.55 10.88
N GLN A 259 17.69 -16.47 11.09
CA GLN A 259 17.13 -16.31 12.44
C GLN A 259 17.03 -17.62 13.23
N ASN A 260 16.78 -18.73 12.54
CA ASN A 260 16.38 -19.99 13.18
C ASN A 260 17.38 -21.14 12.98
N SER A 261 18.50 -20.94 12.28
CA SER A 261 19.53 -21.96 12.06
C SER A 261 20.90 -21.36 11.88
N ASN A 262 21.92 -22.09 12.32
CA ASN A 262 23.32 -21.80 12.06
C ASN A 262 23.88 -22.57 10.84
N ASP A 263 23.02 -23.35 10.16
CA ASP A 263 23.47 -24.15 9.02
C ASP A 263 23.62 -23.29 7.77
N ASN A 264 24.51 -23.73 6.89
CA ASN A 264 24.63 -23.14 5.57
C ASN A 264 23.35 -23.36 4.74
N GLY A 265 23.06 -22.40 3.85
CA GLY A 265 21.95 -22.47 2.93
C GLY A 265 22.33 -21.98 1.54
N TYR A 266 21.53 -22.33 0.56
CA TYR A 266 21.67 -21.80 -0.79
C TYR A 266 20.31 -21.51 -1.39
N ILE A 267 20.28 -20.56 -2.32
CA ILE A 267 19.08 -20.23 -3.11
C ILE A 267 19.40 -20.48 -4.58
N TRP A 268 18.59 -21.33 -5.19
CA TRP A 268 18.72 -21.65 -6.60
C TRP A 268 17.74 -20.79 -7.41
N HIS A 269 18.27 -19.87 -8.19
CA HIS A 269 17.50 -19.07 -9.13
C HIS A 269 17.97 -19.28 -10.56
N THR A 270 17.03 -19.22 -11.51
CA THR A 270 17.34 -19.23 -12.94
C THR A 270 18.09 -17.94 -13.34
N THR A 271 18.77 -18.02 -14.48
CA THR A 271 19.43 -16.84 -15.10
C THR A 271 18.40 -15.72 -15.36
N GLY A 272 18.76 -14.50 -15.06
CA GLY A 272 17.86 -13.35 -15.23
C GLY A 272 16.86 -13.11 -14.11
N ALA A 273 16.88 -13.90 -13.03
CA ALA A 273 16.01 -13.70 -11.86
C ALA A 273 16.36 -12.45 -11.01
N GLY A 274 17.38 -11.67 -11.40
CA GLY A 274 17.79 -10.44 -10.68
C GLY A 274 18.66 -10.71 -9.45
N LYS A 275 19.22 -11.89 -9.30
CA LYS A 275 20.08 -12.28 -8.16
C LYS A 275 21.33 -11.42 -8.00
N ASP A 276 21.81 -10.79 -9.07
CA ASP A 276 23.04 -10.00 -9.08
C ASP A 276 22.83 -8.52 -8.74
N ARG A 277 21.59 -8.06 -8.59
CA ARG A 277 21.32 -6.72 -8.09
C ARG A 277 21.50 -6.76 -6.57
N LYS A 278 22.54 -6.08 -6.09
CA LYS A 278 22.72 -5.79 -4.66
C LYS A 278 21.49 -4.99 -4.19
N SER A 279 20.52 -5.65 -3.61
CA SER A 279 19.47 -4.99 -2.86
C SER A 279 20.07 -4.58 -1.53
N VAL A 280 20.24 -3.29 -1.32
CA VAL A 280 20.45 -2.74 0.02
C VAL A 280 19.07 -2.78 0.68
N VAL A 281 18.89 -3.73 1.57
CA VAL A 281 17.73 -3.81 2.46
C VAL A 281 18.03 -3.01 3.71
#